data_0926e9577caf2fbe36465751c0a485a5
#
_entry.id   0926e9577caf2fbe36465751c0a485a5
#
_cell.length_a   1.000
_cell.length_b   1.000
_cell.length_c   1.000
_cell.angle_alpha   90.00
_cell.angle_beta   90.00
_cell.angle_gamma   90.00
#
_symmetry.space_group_name_H-M   'P 1'
#
loop_
_entity.id
_entity.type
_entity.pdbx_description
1 polymer ?
#
loop_
_entity_poly.entity_id
_entity_poly.type
_entity_poly.pdbx_seq_one_letter_code
_entity_poly.pdbx_strand_id
1 'polypeptide(L)'
;LDSTESDRVVRLAVAETLARVASEDGLALGGTDAVRSLDGALREVLRRALDDRVPLTTPRFVDLCRDLGLNRDSLDLLGHHLLTALLTHHVGPDALIRVGALLGTVRRYLPAALRPGRRNDRPVPRRRDGRADNNVVGRYRPRLPEHLPSPPSWTCTGCGRDWPCATKQSQLLAEFGGARAALAVYLGSCLVAAAQDLPTLPLPGARLRFLGWLPRARI
;
A
#
# COMPACT_ATOMS: atom_id res chain seq x y z
N LEU A 1 22.57 -0.90 -12.34
CA LEU A 1 22.12 -0.26 -13.58
C LEU A 1 22.92 1.00 -13.83
N ASP A 2 23.39 1.20 -15.06
CA ASP A 2 23.96 2.46 -15.50
C ASP A 2 22.89 3.57 -15.42
N SER A 3 23.32 4.82 -15.17
CA SER A 3 22.39 5.96 -15.01
C SER A 3 21.46 6.14 -16.22
N THR A 4 21.99 5.92 -17.42
CA THR A 4 21.25 6.00 -18.69
C THR A 4 20.19 4.91 -18.82
N GLU A 5 20.52 3.69 -18.40
CA GLU A 5 19.60 2.56 -18.41
C GLU A 5 18.50 2.72 -17.36
N SER A 6 18.85 3.22 -16.15
CA SER A 6 17.89 3.55 -15.11
C SER A 6 16.87 4.60 -15.57
N ASP A 7 17.34 5.67 -16.25
CA ASP A 7 16.46 6.69 -16.80
C ASP A 7 15.54 6.17 -17.91
N ARG A 8 16.03 5.24 -18.74
CA ARG A 8 15.23 4.59 -19.77
C ARG A 8 14.12 3.74 -19.13
N VAL A 9 14.46 2.89 -18.15
CA VAL A 9 13.51 2.05 -17.43
C VAL A 9 12.44 2.90 -16.76
N VAL A 10 12.82 3.98 -16.08
CA VAL A 10 11.88 4.92 -15.45
C VAL A 10 10.90 5.49 -16.47
N ARG A 11 11.37 5.96 -17.62
CA ARG A 11 10.49 6.53 -18.66
C ARG A 11 9.50 5.50 -19.19
N LEU A 12 9.97 4.29 -19.48
CA LEU A 12 9.12 3.21 -20.02
C LEU A 12 8.09 2.74 -18.99
N ALA A 13 8.50 2.48 -17.76
CA ALA A 13 7.62 2.03 -16.70
C ALA A 13 6.52 3.05 -16.40
N VAL A 14 6.85 4.35 -16.35
CA VAL A 14 5.85 5.41 -16.11
C VAL A 14 4.89 5.53 -17.28
N ALA A 15 5.39 5.53 -18.51
CA ALA A 15 4.55 5.63 -19.72
C ALA A 15 3.56 4.44 -19.79
N GLU A 16 4.03 3.22 -19.56
CA GLU A 16 3.21 2.01 -19.54
C GLU A 16 2.16 2.06 -18.42
N THR A 17 2.55 2.51 -17.23
CA THR A 17 1.64 2.67 -16.09
C THR A 17 0.51 3.63 -16.43
N LEU A 18 0.84 4.82 -16.93
CA LEU A 18 -0.15 5.85 -17.27
C LEU A 18 -1.07 5.42 -18.42
N ALA A 19 -0.54 4.69 -19.40
CA ALA A 19 -1.35 4.15 -20.50
C ALA A 19 -2.38 3.12 -19.98
N ARG A 20 -1.98 2.22 -19.08
CA ARG A 20 -2.89 1.24 -18.48
C ARG A 20 -3.96 1.89 -17.59
N VAL A 21 -3.53 2.83 -16.75
CA VAL A 21 -4.44 3.58 -15.88
C VAL A 21 -5.47 4.38 -16.70
N ALA A 22 -5.05 4.97 -17.82
CA ALA A 22 -5.95 5.72 -18.70
C ALA A 22 -6.98 4.83 -19.43
N SER A 23 -6.68 3.52 -19.58
CA SER A 23 -7.60 2.54 -20.21
C SER A 23 -8.61 1.95 -19.24
N GLU A 24 -8.46 2.17 -17.93
CA GLU A 24 -9.35 1.67 -16.90
C GLU A 24 -10.26 2.78 -16.38
N ASP A 25 -11.56 2.52 -16.28
CA ASP A 25 -12.58 3.47 -15.81
C ASP A 25 -12.40 3.92 -14.34
N GLY A 26 -11.39 3.39 -13.66
CA GLY A 26 -11.16 3.61 -12.22
C GLY A 26 -10.38 4.86 -11.84
N LEU A 27 -9.72 5.55 -12.78
CA LEU A 27 -8.91 6.73 -12.50
C LEU A 27 -9.21 7.87 -13.47
N ALA A 28 -10.25 8.65 -13.17
CA ALA A 28 -10.53 9.88 -13.90
C ALA A 28 -9.50 10.95 -13.52
N LEU A 29 -8.31 10.93 -14.17
CA LEU A 29 -7.37 12.04 -14.08
C LEU A 29 -7.96 13.24 -14.82
N GLY A 30 -8.09 14.37 -14.12
CA GLY A 30 -8.77 15.58 -14.58
C GLY A 30 -8.09 16.34 -15.74
N GLY A 31 -7.73 15.64 -16.84
CA GLY A 31 -7.18 16.25 -18.05
C GLY A 31 -5.69 16.04 -18.25
N THR A 32 -5.18 16.58 -19.39
CA THR A 32 -3.78 16.37 -19.84
C THR A 32 -2.75 16.94 -18.88
N ASP A 33 -3.05 18.02 -18.17
CA ASP A 33 -2.13 18.66 -17.22
C ASP A 33 -1.97 17.81 -15.94
N ALA A 34 -3.04 17.17 -15.48
CA ALA A 34 -3.01 16.23 -14.36
C ALA A 34 -2.12 15.02 -14.69
N VAL A 35 -2.28 14.44 -15.89
CA VAL A 35 -1.45 13.33 -16.37
C VAL A 35 0.02 13.73 -16.47
N ARG A 36 0.31 14.92 -16.98
CA ARG A 36 1.69 15.45 -17.09
C ARG A 36 2.32 15.65 -15.71
N SER A 37 1.59 16.20 -14.76
CA SER A 37 2.05 16.39 -13.39
C SER A 37 2.34 15.06 -12.70
N LEU A 38 1.47 14.07 -12.88
CA LEU A 38 1.65 12.73 -12.35
C LEU A 38 2.84 12.00 -13.00
N ASP A 39 3.02 12.13 -14.32
CA ASP A 39 4.18 11.59 -15.06
C ASP A 39 5.49 12.13 -14.48
N GLY A 40 5.62 13.45 -14.34
CA GLY A 40 6.80 14.08 -13.77
C GLY A 40 7.11 13.61 -12.36
N ALA A 41 6.09 13.55 -11.51
CA ALA A 41 6.24 13.13 -10.12
C ALA A 41 6.61 11.65 -9.99
N LEU A 42 6.01 10.78 -10.79
CA LEU A 42 6.34 9.35 -10.81
C LEU A 42 7.78 9.11 -11.26
N ARG A 43 8.23 9.81 -12.29
CA ARG A 43 9.65 9.74 -12.74
C ARG A 43 10.61 10.18 -11.66
N GLU A 44 10.32 11.28 -10.98
CA GLU A 44 11.16 11.77 -9.87
C GLU A 44 11.23 10.77 -8.72
N VAL A 45 10.08 10.23 -8.33
CA VAL A 45 9.98 9.23 -7.27
C VAL A 45 10.73 7.96 -7.65
N LEU A 46 10.58 7.48 -8.89
CA LEU A 46 11.26 6.26 -9.34
C LEU A 46 12.78 6.44 -9.46
N ARG A 47 13.27 7.59 -9.96
CA ARG A 47 14.70 7.87 -9.97
C ARG A 47 15.30 7.75 -8.58
N ARG A 48 14.64 8.36 -7.60
CA ARG A 48 15.08 8.27 -6.19
C ARG A 48 14.98 6.86 -5.63
N ALA A 49 13.96 6.12 -6.01
CA ALA A 49 13.80 4.73 -5.56
C ALA A 49 14.83 3.79 -6.19
N LEU A 50 15.31 4.07 -7.39
CA LEU A 50 16.37 3.32 -8.05
C LEU A 50 17.77 3.72 -7.57
N ASP A 51 17.93 4.92 -6.98
CA ASP A 51 19.19 5.37 -6.38
C ASP A 51 19.18 5.10 -4.86
N ASP A 52 20.01 4.16 -4.42
CA ASP A 52 20.14 3.75 -3.02
C ASP A 52 20.63 4.86 -2.09
N ARG A 53 21.24 5.88 -2.64
CA ARG A 53 21.89 6.95 -1.90
C ARG A 53 20.96 8.10 -1.54
N VAL A 54 19.76 8.14 -2.14
CA VAL A 54 18.83 9.25 -1.96
C VAL A 54 17.67 8.86 -1.05
N PRO A 55 17.45 9.55 0.06
CA PRO A 55 16.28 9.31 0.91
C PRO A 55 15.00 9.63 0.15
N LEU A 56 14.01 8.72 0.24
CA LEU A 56 12.69 8.90 -0.36
C LEU A 56 11.90 9.95 0.43
N THR A 57 11.76 11.14 -0.13
CA THR A 57 10.91 12.19 0.45
C THR A 57 9.51 12.12 -0.16
N THR A 58 8.52 11.85 0.68
CA THR A 58 7.13 11.63 0.25
C THR A 58 6.23 12.87 0.24
N PRO A 59 6.51 14.00 0.98
CA PRO A 59 5.53 15.06 1.16
C PRO A 59 4.97 15.63 -0.15
N ARG A 60 5.85 16.02 -1.07
CA ARG A 60 5.44 16.59 -2.36
C ARG A 60 4.59 15.65 -3.21
N PHE A 61 4.89 14.35 -3.15
CA PHE A 61 4.11 13.36 -3.89
C PHE A 61 2.75 13.11 -3.23
N VAL A 62 2.67 13.16 -1.90
CA VAL A 62 1.41 13.11 -1.16
C VAL A 62 0.52 14.29 -1.51
N ASP A 63 1.08 15.50 -1.52
CA ASP A 63 0.33 16.72 -1.81
C ASP A 63 -0.19 16.67 -3.26
N LEU A 64 0.64 16.30 -4.22
CA LEU A 64 0.20 16.09 -5.61
C LEU A 64 -0.92 15.07 -5.73
N CYS A 65 -0.82 13.93 -5.05
CA CYS A 65 -1.88 12.91 -5.08
C CYS A 65 -3.20 13.47 -4.54
N ARG A 66 -3.15 14.34 -3.51
CA ARG A 66 -4.33 15.00 -2.96
C ARG A 66 -4.91 16.03 -3.93
N ASP A 67 -4.05 16.85 -4.54
CA ASP A 67 -4.46 17.87 -5.50
C ASP A 67 -5.11 17.25 -6.74
N LEU A 68 -4.65 16.07 -7.14
CA LEU A 68 -5.24 15.26 -8.21
C LEU A 68 -6.49 14.48 -7.77
N GLY A 69 -6.92 14.62 -6.52
CA GLY A 69 -8.10 13.94 -5.99
C GLY A 69 -7.94 12.41 -5.86
N LEU A 70 -6.71 11.91 -5.81
CA LEU A 70 -6.47 10.48 -5.65
C LEU A 70 -6.89 10.02 -4.25
N ASN A 71 -7.57 8.90 -4.19
CA ASN A 71 -7.91 8.18 -2.97
C ASN A 71 -7.02 6.93 -2.83
N ARG A 72 -7.24 6.14 -1.77
CA ARG A 72 -6.47 4.92 -1.52
C ARG A 72 -6.62 3.89 -2.63
N ASP A 73 -7.83 3.72 -3.15
CA ASP A 73 -8.10 2.72 -4.19
C ASP A 73 -7.46 3.12 -5.52
N SER A 74 -7.51 4.41 -5.86
CA SER A 74 -6.83 4.97 -7.04
C SER A 74 -5.31 4.82 -6.94
N LEU A 75 -4.74 5.06 -5.75
CA LEU A 75 -3.30 4.86 -5.53
C LEU A 75 -2.92 3.37 -5.58
N ASP A 76 -3.76 2.49 -5.06
CA ASP A 76 -3.54 1.04 -5.10
C ASP A 76 -3.53 0.54 -6.56
N LEU A 77 -4.44 1.04 -7.40
CA LEU A 77 -4.48 0.74 -8.83
C LEU A 77 -3.23 1.25 -9.56
N LEU A 78 -2.87 2.53 -9.34
CA LEU A 78 -1.65 3.12 -9.89
C LEU A 78 -0.41 2.32 -9.48
N GLY A 79 -0.31 1.96 -8.20
CA GLY A 79 0.79 1.19 -7.65
C GLY A 79 0.88 -0.22 -8.23
N HIS A 80 -0.26 -0.88 -8.48
CA HIS A 80 -0.32 -2.18 -9.13
C HIS A 80 0.30 -2.13 -10.53
N HIS A 81 -0.13 -1.19 -11.36
CA HIS A 81 0.40 -1.05 -12.72
C HIS A 81 1.87 -0.65 -12.72
N LEU A 82 2.28 0.24 -11.80
CA LEU A 82 3.67 0.68 -11.68
C LEU A 82 4.59 -0.48 -11.31
N LEU A 83 4.24 -1.26 -10.28
CA LEU A 83 5.04 -2.41 -9.88
C LEU A 83 5.08 -3.49 -10.97
N THR A 84 3.97 -3.70 -11.68
CA THR A 84 3.92 -4.63 -12.83
C THR A 84 4.84 -4.18 -13.94
N ALA A 85 4.83 -2.89 -14.31
CA ALA A 85 5.71 -2.34 -15.33
C ALA A 85 7.19 -2.46 -14.92
N LEU A 86 7.54 -2.15 -13.66
CA LEU A 86 8.90 -2.30 -13.16
C LEU A 86 9.39 -3.74 -13.18
N LEU A 87 8.52 -4.71 -12.87
CA LEU A 87 8.82 -6.14 -13.00
C LEU A 87 9.07 -6.56 -14.45
N THR A 88 8.26 -6.05 -15.39
CA THR A 88 8.43 -6.30 -16.84
C THR A 88 9.79 -5.77 -17.34
N HIS A 89 10.26 -4.68 -16.77
CA HIS A 89 11.58 -4.09 -17.09
C HIS A 89 12.72 -4.64 -16.23
N HIS A 90 12.51 -5.78 -15.54
CA HIS A 90 13.53 -6.49 -14.76
C HIS A 90 14.22 -5.62 -13.70
N VAL A 91 13.48 -4.70 -13.08
CA VAL A 91 14.00 -3.90 -11.97
C VAL A 91 14.26 -4.79 -10.75
N GLY A 92 15.40 -4.59 -10.11
CA GLY A 92 15.83 -5.41 -8.98
C GLY A 92 14.88 -5.34 -7.77
N PRO A 93 14.88 -6.39 -6.94
CA PRO A 93 13.94 -6.54 -5.83
C PRO A 93 14.03 -5.40 -4.80
N ASP A 94 15.22 -4.88 -4.53
CA ASP A 94 15.42 -3.80 -3.55
C ASP A 94 14.70 -2.51 -3.97
N ALA A 95 14.76 -2.17 -5.25
CA ALA A 95 14.05 -1.02 -5.78
C ALA A 95 12.53 -1.22 -5.75
N LEU A 96 12.04 -2.41 -6.05
CA LEU A 96 10.61 -2.76 -5.94
C LEU A 96 10.12 -2.64 -4.50
N ILE A 97 10.91 -3.10 -3.52
CA ILE A 97 10.60 -2.96 -2.10
C ILE A 97 10.51 -1.47 -1.71
N ARG A 98 11.46 -0.65 -2.16
CA ARG A 98 11.46 0.79 -1.88
C ARG A 98 10.26 1.51 -2.49
N VAL A 99 9.93 1.21 -3.74
CA VAL A 99 8.72 1.75 -4.39
C VAL A 99 7.46 1.33 -3.64
N GLY A 100 7.34 0.05 -3.27
CA GLY A 100 6.22 -0.45 -2.49
C GLY A 100 6.09 0.22 -1.12
N ALA A 101 7.21 0.41 -0.40
CA ALA A 101 7.22 1.10 0.89
C ALA A 101 6.81 2.58 0.76
N LEU A 102 7.25 3.25 -0.30
CA LEU A 102 6.85 4.62 -0.60
C LEU A 102 5.34 4.71 -0.87
N LEU A 103 4.81 3.86 -1.75
CA LEU A 103 3.37 3.82 -2.05
C LEU A 103 2.55 3.54 -0.79
N GLY A 104 2.99 2.59 0.05
CA GLY A 104 2.37 2.30 1.33
C GLY A 104 2.39 3.48 2.30
N THR A 105 3.46 4.29 2.28
CA THR A 105 3.54 5.52 3.08
C THR A 105 2.57 6.57 2.56
N VAL A 106 2.56 6.85 1.25
CA VAL A 106 1.65 7.81 0.62
C VAL A 106 0.18 7.44 0.87
N ARG A 107 -0.16 6.17 0.75
CA ARG A 107 -1.49 5.62 0.98
C ARG A 107 -2.09 6.01 2.35
N ARG A 108 -1.26 6.10 3.38
CA ARG A 108 -1.71 6.47 4.74
C ARG A 108 -2.25 7.89 4.82
N TYR A 109 -1.77 8.78 3.94
CA TYR A 109 -2.15 10.20 3.92
C TYR A 109 -3.30 10.50 2.95
N LEU A 110 -3.77 9.52 2.16
CA LEU A 110 -4.88 9.68 1.24
C LEU A 110 -6.22 9.28 1.87
N PRO A 111 -7.32 9.94 1.44
CA PRO A 111 -8.66 9.57 1.91
C PRO A 111 -9.03 8.15 1.45
N ALA A 112 -9.88 7.47 2.21
CA ALA A 112 -10.53 6.27 1.74
C ALA A 112 -11.51 6.63 0.61
N ALA A 113 -11.71 5.71 -0.36
CA ALA A 113 -12.74 5.90 -1.37
C ALA A 113 -14.11 6.08 -0.69
N LEU A 114 -14.87 7.04 -1.18
CA LEU A 114 -16.27 7.18 -0.79
C LEU A 114 -17.00 5.93 -1.34
N ARG A 115 -17.35 4.99 -0.45
CA ARG A 115 -18.25 3.91 -0.83
C ARG A 115 -19.56 4.54 -1.30
N PRO A 116 -20.04 4.27 -2.54
CA PRO A 116 -21.37 4.70 -2.92
C PRO A 116 -22.34 4.16 -1.88
N GLY A 117 -23.06 5.06 -1.23
CA GLY A 117 -23.91 4.75 -0.10
C GLY A 117 -24.86 3.61 -0.44
N ARG A 118 -24.84 2.54 0.31
CA ARG A 118 -26.01 1.69 0.42
C ARG A 118 -27.12 2.61 0.98
N ARG A 119 -28.04 3.01 0.11
CA ARG A 119 -29.33 3.55 0.54
C ARG A 119 -30.03 2.45 1.36
N ASN A 120 -29.76 2.40 2.62
CA ASN A 120 -30.69 1.81 3.58
C ASN A 120 -31.60 2.95 4.05
N ASP A 121 -32.49 3.37 3.16
CA ASP A 121 -33.68 4.11 3.55
C ASP A 121 -34.65 3.17 4.28
N ARG A 122 -34.33 2.84 5.51
CA ARG A 122 -35.32 2.45 6.49
C ARG A 122 -35.32 3.51 7.59
N PRO A 123 -36.41 4.29 7.73
CA PRO A 123 -36.53 5.20 8.84
C PRO A 123 -36.61 4.38 10.14
N VAL A 124 -35.59 4.49 10.96
CA VAL A 124 -35.65 4.00 12.34
C VAL A 124 -36.57 4.97 13.11
N PRO A 125 -37.68 4.48 13.74
CA PRO A 125 -38.55 5.33 14.54
C PRO A 125 -37.76 5.91 15.72
N ARG A 126 -37.68 7.24 15.75
CA ARG A 126 -37.09 7.98 16.87
C ARG A 126 -37.99 7.81 18.10
N ARG A 127 -37.55 7.02 19.07
CA ARG A 127 -38.05 7.13 20.43
C ARG A 127 -37.54 8.45 21.00
N ARG A 128 -38.47 9.34 21.25
CA ARG A 128 -38.33 10.53 22.10
C ARG A 128 -38.20 10.04 23.53
N ASP A 129 -37.07 10.18 24.15
CA ASP A 129 -36.99 10.41 25.59
C ASP A 129 -35.80 11.31 25.83
N GLY A 130 -36.10 12.48 26.40
CA GLY A 130 -35.17 13.53 26.69
C GLY A 130 -34.26 13.21 27.86
N ARG A 131 -33.03 13.58 27.72
CA ARG A 131 -32.26 14.25 28.77
C ARG A 131 -30.97 14.78 28.15
N ALA A 132 -30.78 16.06 28.25
CA ALA A 132 -29.56 16.73 27.92
C ALA A 132 -28.46 16.29 28.89
N ASP A 133 -27.33 15.83 28.37
CA ASP A 133 -26.04 15.92 29.03
C ASP A 133 -24.98 16.33 28.02
N ASN A 134 -24.61 17.59 28.10
CA ASN A 134 -23.41 18.17 27.52
C ASN A 134 -22.21 17.50 28.16
N ASN A 135 -21.56 16.59 27.44
CA ASN A 135 -20.16 16.30 27.69
C ASN A 135 -19.48 15.90 26.39
N VAL A 136 -19.01 16.93 25.67
CA VAL A 136 -18.10 16.76 24.53
C VAL A 136 -16.71 16.46 25.10
N VAL A 137 -16.56 15.30 25.67
CA VAL A 137 -15.24 14.73 25.90
C VAL A 137 -14.88 13.99 24.62
N GLY A 138 -13.98 14.56 23.84
CA GLY A 138 -13.39 13.91 22.69
C GLY A 138 -12.97 12.50 23.09
N ARG A 139 -13.67 11.49 22.56
CA ARG A 139 -13.33 10.09 22.78
C ARG A 139 -11.95 9.85 22.17
N TYR A 140 -10.91 9.97 23.02
CA TYR A 140 -9.61 9.44 22.76
C TYR A 140 -9.78 7.93 22.48
N ARG A 141 -9.85 7.56 21.19
CA ARG A 141 -9.72 6.15 20.80
C ARG A 141 -8.27 5.79 21.07
N PRO A 142 -7.95 4.95 22.05
CA PRO A 142 -6.60 4.46 22.21
C PRO A 142 -6.18 3.85 20.88
N ARG A 143 -5.09 4.37 20.29
CA ARG A 143 -4.47 3.73 19.13
C ARG A 143 -4.10 2.34 19.60
N LEU A 144 -4.77 1.33 19.03
CA LEU A 144 -4.37 -0.06 19.23
C LEU A 144 -2.87 -0.16 18.86
N PRO A 145 -2.06 -0.81 19.71
CA PRO A 145 -0.63 -0.92 19.44
C PRO A 145 -0.43 -1.50 18.04
N GLU A 146 0.41 -0.82 17.24
CA GLU A 146 0.71 -1.26 15.89
C GLU A 146 1.50 -2.57 15.97
N HIS A 147 1.00 -3.60 15.29
CA HIS A 147 1.67 -4.90 15.20
C HIS A 147 2.62 -4.91 13.99
N LEU A 148 3.81 -4.30 14.18
CA LEU A 148 4.83 -4.18 13.13
C LEU A 148 5.90 -5.28 13.27
N PRO A 149 6.58 -5.68 12.18
CA PRO A 149 7.74 -6.54 12.26
C PRO A 149 8.94 -5.80 12.87
N SER A 150 9.73 -6.50 13.65
CA SER A 150 11.00 -6.01 14.19
C SER A 150 12.16 -6.84 13.63
N PRO A 151 12.81 -6.44 12.52
CA PRO A 151 14.01 -7.09 12.03
C PRO A 151 15.18 -6.93 13.08
N PRO A 152 16.15 -7.85 13.12
CA PRO A 152 16.24 -9.10 12.32
C PRO A 152 15.45 -10.28 12.91
N SER A 153 14.86 -10.14 14.09
CA SER A 153 14.13 -11.23 14.76
C SER A 153 12.77 -11.54 14.13
N TRP A 154 12.19 -10.60 13.41
CA TRP A 154 10.85 -10.68 12.86
C TRP A 154 9.77 -11.00 13.90
N THR A 155 9.98 -10.50 15.12
CA THR A 155 8.97 -10.51 16.18
C THR A 155 8.04 -9.31 16.05
N CYS A 156 6.84 -9.44 16.56
CA CYS A 156 5.83 -8.38 16.52
C CYS A 156 6.10 -7.35 17.62
N THR A 157 6.24 -6.07 17.26
CA THR A 157 6.47 -4.96 18.21
C THR A 157 5.30 -4.80 19.21
N GLY A 158 4.08 -5.15 18.82
CA GLY A 158 2.89 -4.98 19.67
C GLY A 158 2.63 -6.10 20.66
N CYS A 159 3.10 -7.34 20.38
CA CYS A 159 2.80 -8.49 21.24
C CYS A 159 3.97 -9.48 21.45
N GLY A 160 5.16 -9.21 20.91
CA GLY A 160 6.36 -10.05 21.06
C GLY A 160 6.30 -11.42 20.39
N ARG A 161 5.17 -11.78 19.75
CA ARG A 161 5.04 -13.05 19.03
C ARG A 161 5.70 -12.97 17.66
N ASP A 162 5.87 -14.10 17.01
CA ASP A 162 6.29 -14.17 15.62
C ASP A 162 5.41 -13.31 14.71
N TRP A 163 6.03 -12.49 13.87
CA TRP A 163 5.32 -11.68 12.88
C TRP A 163 5.20 -12.45 11.55
N PRO A 164 4.02 -12.42 10.88
CA PRO A 164 2.80 -11.70 11.25
C PRO A 164 1.99 -12.47 12.32
N CYS A 165 1.79 -11.84 13.47
CA CYS A 165 0.95 -12.40 14.55
C CYS A 165 -0.54 -12.41 14.16
N ALA A 166 -1.38 -13.18 14.86
CA ALA A 166 -2.80 -13.32 14.52
C ALA A 166 -3.55 -11.98 14.39
N THR A 167 -3.22 -11.00 15.25
CA THR A 167 -3.80 -9.65 15.15
C THR A 167 -3.38 -8.97 13.85
N LYS A 168 -2.09 -9.05 13.47
CA LYS A 168 -1.61 -8.47 12.22
C LYS A 168 -2.18 -9.17 10.99
N GLN A 169 -2.34 -10.49 11.03
CA GLN A 169 -3.00 -11.24 9.96
C GLN A 169 -4.43 -10.73 9.72
N SER A 170 -5.21 -10.54 10.80
CA SER A 170 -6.57 -9.98 10.72
C SER A 170 -6.57 -8.54 10.18
N GLN A 171 -5.62 -7.71 10.62
CA GLN A 171 -5.45 -6.34 10.11
C GLN A 171 -5.11 -6.32 8.61
N LEU A 172 -4.17 -7.17 8.17
CA LEU A 172 -3.79 -7.28 6.77
C LEU A 172 -4.95 -7.74 5.88
N LEU A 173 -5.73 -8.73 6.32
CA LEU A 173 -6.93 -9.14 5.59
C LEU A 173 -7.95 -8.00 5.45
N ALA A 174 -8.12 -7.20 6.49
CA ALA A 174 -9.00 -6.03 6.45
C ALA A 174 -8.43 -4.89 5.60
N GLU A 175 -7.11 -4.62 5.69
CA GLU A 175 -6.40 -3.58 4.95
C GLU A 175 -6.41 -3.84 3.44
N PHE A 176 -6.20 -5.11 3.05
CA PHE A 176 -6.18 -5.50 1.64
C PHE A 176 -7.57 -5.81 1.06
N GLY A 177 -8.63 -5.83 1.90
CA GLY A 177 -10.03 -5.82 1.46
C GLY A 177 -10.43 -6.88 0.44
N GLY A 178 -9.76 -8.03 0.41
CA GLY A 178 -9.98 -9.10 -0.58
C GLY A 178 -9.00 -9.11 -1.75
N ALA A 179 -8.13 -8.12 -1.91
CA ALA A 179 -7.04 -8.10 -2.89
C ALA A 179 -5.93 -9.13 -2.52
N ARG A 180 -6.26 -10.41 -2.60
CA ARG A 180 -5.42 -11.53 -2.15
C ARG A 180 -4.07 -11.58 -2.86
N ALA A 181 -4.05 -11.28 -4.15
CA ALA A 181 -2.81 -11.27 -4.94
C ALA A 181 -1.84 -10.19 -4.41
N ALA A 182 -2.34 -8.98 -4.15
CA ALA A 182 -1.54 -7.90 -3.59
C ALA A 182 -1.03 -8.24 -2.18
N LEU A 183 -1.87 -8.86 -1.34
CA LEU A 183 -1.45 -9.33 -0.02
C LEU A 183 -0.38 -10.43 -0.12
N ALA A 184 -0.52 -11.37 -1.06
CA ALA A 184 0.46 -12.42 -1.27
C ALA A 184 1.81 -11.86 -1.75
N VAL A 185 1.81 -10.86 -2.63
CA VAL A 185 3.03 -10.16 -3.07
C VAL A 185 3.69 -9.43 -1.90
N TYR A 186 2.91 -8.68 -1.11
CA TYR A 186 3.42 -8.00 0.09
C TYR A 186 4.07 -8.98 1.08
N LEU A 187 3.39 -10.07 1.39
CA LEU A 187 3.92 -11.08 2.31
C LEU A 187 5.09 -11.86 1.71
N GLY A 188 5.10 -12.04 0.39
CA GLY A 188 6.23 -12.62 -0.34
C GLY A 188 7.49 -11.77 -0.21
N SER A 189 7.39 -10.44 -0.33
CA SER A 189 8.53 -9.55 -0.10
C SER A 189 9.01 -9.59 1.35
N CYS A 190 8.09 -9.65 2.32
CA CYS A 190 8.45 -9.85 3.72
C CYS A 190 9.15 -11.19 3.96
N LEU A 191 8.71 -12.27 3.30
CA LEU A 191 9.33 -13.58 3.38
C LEU A 191 10.77 -13.55 2.86
N VAL A 192 11.01 -12.89 1.72
CA VAL A 192 12.36 -12.77 1.15
C VAL A 192 13.29 -12.02 2.10
N ALA A 193 12.83 -10.89 2.67
CA ALA A 193 13.61 -10.15 3.65
C ALA A 193 13.86 -10.99 4.92
N ALA A 194 12.83 -11.67 5.44
CA ALA A 194 12.96 -12.52 6.62
C ALA A 194 13.90 -13.72 6.40
N ALA A 195 13.99 -14.25 5.19
CA ALA A 195 14.89 -15.34 4.87
C ALA A 195 16.38 -14.93 4.95
N GLN A 196 16.68 -13.65 4.73
CA GLN A 196 18.03 -13.10 4.91
C GLN A 196 18.39 -12.92 6.41
N ASP A 197 17.39 -12.50 7.20
CA ASP A 197 17.58 -12.22 8.62
C ASP A 197 17.51 -13.46 9.51
N LEU A 198 16.82 -14.50 9.08
CA LEU A 198 16.54 -15.74 9.81
C LEU A 198 17.15 -16.98 9.12
N PRO A 199 18.48 -17.08 9.03
CA PRO A 199 19.15 -18.17 8.29
C PRO A 199 18.87 -19.57 8.86
N THR A 200 18.47 -19.65 10.15
CA THR A 200 18.14 -20.91 10.82
C THR A 200 16.70 -21.36 10.58
N LEU A 201 15.83 -20.50 10.03
CA LEU A 201 14.46 -20.86 9.72
C LEU A 201 14.41 -21.53 8.33
N PRO A 202 14.06 -22.84 8.25
CA PRO A 202 13.97 -23.52 6.96
C PRO A 202 12.92 -22.86 6.07
N LEU A 203 13.19 -22.79 4.76
CA LEU A 203 12.29 -22.15 3.78
C LEU A 203 10.83 -22.65 3.84
N PRO A 204 10.55 -23.96 4.03
CA PRO A 204 9.17 -24.43 4.23
C PRO A 204 8.49 -23.83 5.45
N GLY A 205 9.23 -23.70 6.57
CA GLY A 205 8.72 -23.08 7.80
C GLY A 205 8.47 -21.58 7.62
N ALA A 206 9.41 -20.87 6.99
CA ALA A 206 9.24 -19.46 6.65
C ALA A 206 8.02 -19.24 5.73
N ARG A 207 7.88 -20.05 4.68
CA ARG A 207 6.72 -20.00 3.77
C ARG A 207 5.40 -20.25 4.52
N LEU A 208 5.35 -21.24 5.41
CA LEU A 208 4.17 -21.51 6.22
C LEU A 208 3.84 -20.32 7.13
N ARG A 209 4.83 -19.74 7.79
CA ARG A 209 4.68 -18.60 8.67
C ARG A 209 4.12 -17.37 7.97
N PHE A 210 4.68 -16.99 6.81
CA PHE A 210 4.31 -15.77 6.12
C PHE A 210 3.08 -15.93 5.20
N LEU A 211 2.94 -17.07 4.53
CA LEU A 211 1.93 -17.27 3.48
C LEU A 211 0.89 -18.36 3.82
N GLY A 212 1.17 -19.23 4.77
CA GLY A 212 0.34 -20.41 5.04
C GLY A 212 -1.05 -20.11 5.61
N TRP A 213 -1.27 -18.92 6.14
CA TRP A 213 -2.54 -18.47 6.70
C TRP A 213 -3.43 -17.73 5.69
N LEU A 214 -2.94 -17.48 4.48
CA LEU A 214 -3.75 -16.85 3.44
C LEU A 214 -4.93 -17.76 3.07
N PRO A 215 -6.16 -17.20 2.95
CA PRO A 215 -7.32 -17.96 2.53
C PRO A 215 -7.07 -18.58 1.16
N ARG A 216 -7.34 -19.88 1.00
CA ARG A 216 -7.25 -20.54 -0.30
C ARG A 216 -8.31 -19.99 -1.24
N ALA A 217 -7.96 -19.80 -2.53
CA ALA A 217 -8.96 -19.48 -3.54
C ALA A 217 -10.00 -20.62 -3.56
N ARG A 218 -11.27 -20.30 -3.42
CA ARG A 218 -12.31 -21.27 -3.77
C ARG A 218 -12.35 -21.32 -5.29
N ILE A 219 -11.96 -22.47 -5.82
CA ILE A 219 -12.13 -22.83 -7.23
C ILE A 219 -13.61 -23.06 -7.49
#